data_ced839db0ce09800ea34440d6ec44a13
#
_entry.id   ced839db0ce09800ea34440d6ec44a13
#
_cell.length_a   1.000
_cell.length_b   1.000
_cell.length_c   1.000
_cell.angle_alpha   90.00
_cell.angle_beta   90.00
_cell.angle_gamma   90.00
#
_symmetry.space_group_name_H-M   'P 1'
#
loop_
_entity.id
_entity.type
_entity.pdbx_description
1 polymer ?
#
loop_
_entity_poly.entity_id
_entity_poly.type
_entity_poly.pdbx_seq_one_letter_code
_entity_poly.pdbx_strand_id
1 'polypeptide(L)'
;ADQTYRYGIIAGDCINAAEVGGDEEEGAVWRVTGLVEKPKPEDAPSHLFIVGRYLLSPKIMDLLATQGPGAGNEIQLTDAMERLLAEEEMYALVIDPLEGCDTGTPVAWAATNARMALSDATQVEAFKEALGKAAENLG
;
A
#
# COMPACT_ATOMS: atom_id res chain seq x y z
N ALA A 1 12.78 4.28 -3.13
CA ALA A 1 12.63 5.65 -3.68
C ALA A 1 12.21 5.68 -5.15
N ASP A 2 12.56 4.69 -5.97
CA ASP A 2 12.39 4.77 -7.43
C ASP A 2 11.02 4.32 -7.97
N GLN A 3 10.03 4.01 -7.12
CA GLN A 3 8.75 3.43 -7.55
C GLN A 3 7.50 4.26 -7.14
N THR A 4 7.68 5.49 -6.72
CA THR A 4 6.56 6.36 -6.30
C THR A 4 5.53 6.56 -7.40
N TYR A 5 5.95 6.54 -8.67
CA TYR A 5 5.08 6.64 -9.86
C TYR A 5 4.08 5.48 -10.01
N ARG A 6 4.14 4.46 -9.13
CA ARG A 6 3.23 3.30 -9.16
C ARG A 6 2.11 3.38 -8.11
N TYR A 7 2.28 4.20 -7.08
CA TYR A 7 1.45 4.18 -5.89
C TYR A 7 0.97 5.59 -5.51
N GLY A 8 -0.12 5.66 -4.76
CA GLY A 8 -0.46 6.86 -4.01
C GLY A 8 0.56 7.09 -2.90
N ILE A 9 1.02 8.32 -2.74
CA ILE A 9 2.02 8.72 -1.73
C ILE A 9 1.36 9.67 -0.76
N ILE A 10 1.63 9.50 0.55
CA ILE A 10 1.11 10.40 1.58
C ILE A 10 2.09 11.54 1.86
N ALA A 11 1.53 12.72 2.20
CA ALA A 11 2.21 13.79 2.90
C ALA A 11 1.63 13.92 4.31
N GLY A 12 2.43 14.29 5.29
CA GLY A 12 1.95 14.44 6.67
C GLY A 12 3.08 14.54 7.68
N ASP A 13 2.71 14.47 8.95
CA ASP A 13 3.61 14.51 10.08
C ASP A 13 3.44 13.28 10.95
N CYS A 14 4.53 12.61 11.32
CA CYS A 14 4.50 11.52 12.27
C CYS A 14 4.20 12.05 13.67
N ILE A 15 3.21 11.46 14.35
CA ILE A 15 2.75 11.94 15.65
C ILE A 15 3.27 11.11 16.84
N ASN A 16 3.91 9.97 16.59
CA ASN A 16 4.43 9.07 17.63
C ASN A 16 5.85 8.54 17.35
N ALA A 17 6.64 9.20 16.52
CA ALA A 17 7.99 8.75 16.13
C ALA A 17 8.89 8.42 17.33
N ALA A 18 8.81 9.20 18.42
CA ALA A 18 9.60 8.96 19.63
C ALA A 18 9.24 7.66 20.37
N GLU A 19 8.02 7.17 20.20
CA GLU A 19 7.52 5.95 20.84
C GLU A 19 7.94 4.69 20.09
N VAL A 20 8.01 4.77 18.76
CA VAL A 20 8.30 3.63 17.88
C VAL A 20 9.74 3.59 17.37
N GLY A 21 10.53 4.65 17.63
CA GLY A 21 11.95 4.70 17.27
C GLY A 21 12.26 5.37 15.92
N GLY A 22 11.25 5.89 15.23
CA GLY A 22 11.38 6.59 13.95
C GLY A 22 10.03 6.87 13.29
N ASP A 23 10.03 7.72 12.30
CA ASP A 23 8.83 8.13 11.59
C ASP A 23 8.41 7.15 10.47
N GLU A 24 9.35 6.34 9.99
CA GLU A 24 9.09 5.27 9.00
C GLU A 24 9.12 3.86 9.61
N GLU A 25 9.22 3.75 10.94
CA GLU A 25 9.20 2.46 11.64
C GLU A 25 7.79 1.88 11.74
N GLU A 26 7.71 0.56 11.84
CA GLU A 26 6.43 -0.14 12.04
C GLU A 26 5.71 0.39 13.27
N GLY A 27 4.43 0.70 13.13
CA GLY A 27 3.61 1.30 14.18
C GLY A 27 3.66 2.82 14.23
N ALA A 28 4.48 3.47 13.38
CA ALA A 28 4.43 4.92 13.25
C ALA A 28 3.07 5.36 12.72
N VAL A 29 2.49 6.37 13.35
CA VAL A 29 1.21 6.97 12.96
C VAL A 29 1.46 8.35 12.40
N TRP A 30 0.98 8.57 11.20
CA TRP A 30 1.07 9.84 10.50
C TRP A 30 -0.29 10.52 10.45
N ARG A 31 -0.33 11.79 10.83
CA ARG A 31 -1.46 12.65 10.49
C ARG A 31 -1.27 13.10 9.06
N VAL A 32 -2.14 12.64 8.18
CA VAL A 32 -2.06 12.91 6.74
C VAL A 32 -2.47 14.35 6.47
N THR A 33 -1.68 15.05 5.66
CA THR A 33 -1.95 16.44 5.22
C THR A 33 -2.13 16.55 3.71
N GLY A 34 -1.83 15.50 2.96
CA GLY A 34 -2.00 15.44 1.52
C GLY A 34 -1.79 14.03 0.98
N LEU A 35 -2.33 13.79 -0.21
CA LEU A 35 -2.26 12.53 -0.94
C LEU A 35 -1.98 12.84 -2.40
N VAL A 36 -0.99 12.16 -3.00
CA VAL A 36 -0.63 12.35 -4.41
C VAL A 36 -0.62 11.00 -5.12
N GLU A 37 -1.45 10.84 -6.14
CA GLU A 37 -1.50 9.61 -6.92
C GLU A 37 -0.37 9.58 -7.96
N LYS A 38 0.47 8.55 -7.87
CA LYS A 38 1.56 8.26 -8.82
C LYS A 38 2.45 9.46 -9.14
N PRO A 39 3.00 10.16 -8.14
CA PRO A 39 3.88 11.29 -8.38
C PRO A 39 5.18 10.84 -9.05
N LYS A 40 5.81 11.74 -9.78
CA LYS A 40 7.21 11.51 -10.17
C LYS A 40 8.10 11.48 -8.94
N PRO A 41 9.24 10.76 -8.96
CA PRO A 41 10.12 10.66 -7.80
C PRO A 41 10.55 12.02 -7.22
N GLU A 42 10.77 13.01 -8.08
CA GLU A 42 11.14 14.39 -7.68
C GLU A 42 10.01 15.19 -7.04
N ASP A 43 8.75 14.79 -7.27
CA ASP A 43 7.54 15.45 -6.78
C ASP A 43 6.90 14.71 -5.60
N ALA A 44 7.45 13.55 -5.22
CA ALA A 44 6.90 12.73 -4.15
C ALA A 44 7.09 13.39 -2.78
N PRO A 45 6.02 13.62 -2.00
CA PRO A 45 6.12 14.31 -0.71
C PRO A 45 6.79 13.48 0.39
N SER A 46 6.83 12.17 0.23
CA SER A 46 7.48 11.22 1.15
C SER A 46 7.86 9.92 0.44
N HIS A 47 8.36 8.95 1.19
CA HIS A 47 8.60 7.58 0.73
C HIS A 47 7.48 6.60 1.15
N LEU A 48 6.46 7.08 1.86
CA LEU A 48 5.37 6.27 2.36
C LEU A 48 4.28 6.12 1.29
N PHE A 49 4.17 4.93 0.76
CA PHE A 49 3.14 4.60 -0.23
C PHE A 49 1.93 3.94 0.43
N ILE A 50 0.78 4.18 -0.17
CA ILE A 50 -0.49 3.65 0.31
C ILE A 50 -0.59 2.16 -0.05
N VAL A 51 -0.86 1.33 0.95
CA VAL A 51 -1.22 -0.08 0.79
C VAL A 51 -2.74 -0.19 0.79
N GLY A 52 -3.33 -1.04 -0.01
CA GLY A 52 -4.77 -1.13 -0.30
C GLY A 52 -5.68 -1.54 0.87
N ARG A 53 -5.44 -1.02 2.09
CA ARG A 53 -6.32 -1.20 3.26
C ARG A 53 -6.75 0.15 3.78
N TYR A 54 -8.08 0.39 3.72
CA TYR A 54 -8.67 1.67 4.06
C TYR A 54 -9.82 1.50 5.05
N LEU A 55 -9.87 2.40 6.02
CA LEU A 55 -11.04 2.63 6.85
C LEU A 55 -11.48 4.09 6.61
N LEU A 56 -12.53 4.25 5.87
CA LEU A 56 -13.02 5.56 5.40
C LEU A 56 -14.46 5.77 5.87
N SER A 57 -14.84 7.02 6.09
CA SER A 57 -16.24 7.36 6.36
C SER A 57 -17.11 7.11 5.12
N PRO A 58 -18.44 6.89 5.28
CA PRO A 58 -19.35 6.70 4.15
C PRO A 58 -19.35 7.86 3.14
N LYS A 59 -18.95 9.04 3.54
CA LYS A 59 -18.83 10.24 2.70
C LYS A 59 -17.95 10.04 1.47
N ILE A 60 -16.99 9.13 1.55
CA ILE A 60 -16.14 8.78 0.40
C ILE A 60 -16.96 8.36 -0.82
N MET A 61 -18.11 7.71 -0.61
CA MET A 61 -18.98 7.26 -1.71
C MET A 61 -19.63 8.45 -2.44
N ASP A 62 -20.03 9.49 -1.71
CA ASP A 62 -20.60 10.71 -2.29
C ASP A 62 -19.54 11.47 -3.08
N LEU A 63 -18.32 11.51 -2.58
CA LEU A 63 -17.17 12.13 -3.26
C LEU A 63 -16.83 11.38 -4.55
N LEU A 64 -16.77 10.06 -4.52
CA LEU A 64 -16.53 9.21 -5.70
C LEU A 64 -17.63 9.36 -6.76
N ALA A 65 -18.90 9.46 -6.35
CA ALA A 65 -20.02 9.61 -7.26
C ALA A 65 -19.97 10.92 -8.07
N THR A 66 -19.28 11.92 -7.57
CA THR A 66 -19.15 13.26 -8.20
C THR A 66 -17.75 13.54 -8.77
N GLN A 67 -16.86 12.55 -8.70
CA GLN A 67 -15.47 12.71 -9.12
C GLN A 67 -15.30 12.51 -10.61
N GLY A 68 -14.56 13.44 -11.25
CA GLY A 68 -14.08 13.25 -12.62
C GLY A 68 -12.89 12.29 -12.71
N PRO A 69 -12.51 11.86 -13.92
CA PRO A 69 -11.34 11.03 -14.12
C PRO A 69 -10.06 11.80 -13.77
N GLY A 70 -9.15 11.12 -13.07
CA GLY A 70 -7.81 11.57 -12.69
C GLY A 70 -6.71 10.90 -13.50
N ALA A 71 -5.63 10.50 -12.85
CA ALA A 71 -4.48 9.83 -13.47
C ALA A 71 -4.92 8.59 -14.26
N GLY A 72 -4.41 8.43 -15.48
CA GLY A 72 -4.77 7.32 -16.35
C GLY A 72 -6.18 7.38 -16.95
N ASN A 73 -6.89 8.50 -16.81
CA ASN A 73 -8.30 8.67 -17.20
C ASN A 73 -9.25 7.71 -16.45
N GLU A 74 -8.90 7.39 -15.20
CA GLU A 74 -9.67 6.55 -14.29
C GLU A 74 -10.16 7.37 -13.09
N ILE A 75 -11.25 6.94 -12.44
CA ILE A 75 -11.67 7.50 -11.15
C ILE A 75 -10.75 6.94 -10.08
N GLN A 76 -9.87 7.79 -9.52
CA GLN A 76 -8.88 7.38 -8.53
C GLN A 76 -9.42 7.55 -7.11
N LEU A 77 -9.29 6.50 -6.29
CA LEU A 77 -9.66 6.57 -4.88
C LEU A 77 -8.79 7.59 -4.13
N THR A 78 -7.50 7.71 -4.47
CA THR A 78 -6.57 8.65 -3.86
C THR A 78 -7.05 10.10 -4.02
N ASP A 79 -7.58 10.46 -5.20
CA ASP A 79 -8.11 11.81 -5.45
C ASP A 79 -9.39 12.07 -4.62
N ALA A 80 -10.24 11.04 -4.41
CA ALA A 80 -11.40 11.16 -3.53
C ALA A 80 -11.00 11.29 -2.05
N MET A 81 -9.95 10.56 -1.63
CA MET A 81 -9.40 10.67 -0.28
C MET A 81 -8.78 12.06 -0.04
N GLU A 82 -8.12 12.65 -1.03
CA GLU A 82 -7.61 14.03 -0.96
C GLU A 82 -8.76 15.04 -0.75
N ARG A 83 -9.88 14.85 -1.42
CA ARG A 83 -11.08 15.67 -1.20
C ARG A 83 -11.70 15.43 0.18
N LEU A 84 -11.71 14.18 0.67
CA LEU A 84 -12.20 13.85 1.99
C LEU A 84 -11.34 14.49 3.09
N LEU A 85 -10.03 14.55 2.87
CA LEU A 85 -9.07 15.16 3.79
C LEU A 85 -9.33 16.66 4.04
N ALA A 86 -9.96 17.35 3.09
CA ALA A 86 -10.37 18.75 3.29
C ALA A 86 -11.52 18.90 4.32
N GLU A 87 -12.20 17.84 4.68
CA GLU A 87 -13.39 17.85 5.53
C GLU A 87 -13.23 16.99 6.81
N GLU A 88 -12.34 16.00 6.79
CA GLU A 88 -12.13 15.06 7.89
C GLU A 88 -10.63 14.83 8.12
N GLU A 89 -10.21 14.62 9.36
CA GLU A 89 -8.85 14.20 9.67
C GLU A 89 -8.62 12.78 9.18
N MET A 90 -7.43 12.52 8.64
CA MET A 90 -7.01 11.20 8.18
C MET A 90 -5.67 10.83 8.80
N TYR A 91 -5.54 9.57 9.15
CA TYR A 91 -4.33 9.02 9.72
C TYR A 91 -3.85 7.83 8.92
N ALA A 92 -2.54 7.64 8.83
CA ALA A 92 -1.91 6.49 8.23
C ALA A 92 -1.08 5.75 9.26
N LEU A 93 -1.15 4.42 9.27
CA LEU A 93 -0.33 3.55 10.07
C LEU A 93 0.76 2.93 9.20
N VAL A 94 2.02 3.07 9.59
CA VAL A 94 3.13 2.38 8.94
C VAL A 94 3.11 0.91 9.36
N ILE A 95 3.10 0.03 8.37
CA ILE A 95 3.16 -1.43 8.56
C ILE A 95 4.51 -1.97 8.11
N ASP A 96 4.89 -3.15 8.59
CA ASP A 96 6.08 -3.85 8.09
C ASP A 96 6.01 -3.94 6.55
N PRO A 97 7.05 -3.53 5.81
CA PRO A 97 7.11 -3.70 4.35
C PRO A 97 6.87 -5.14 3.88
N LEU A 98 7.16 -6.13 4.74
CA LEU A 98 6.89 -7.54 4.45
C LEU A 98 5.40 -7.90 4.52
N GLU A 99 4.58 -7.11 5.18
CA GLU A 99 3.11 -7.28 5.18
C GLU A 99 2.45 -6.71 3.93
N GLY A 100 3.11 -5.77 3.24
CA GLY A 100 2.68 -5.23 1.96
C GLY A 100 2.88 -6.24 0.83
N CYS A 101 1.82 -6.56 0.09
CA CYS A 101 1.87 -7.50 -1.04
C CYS A 101 1.34 -6.81 -2.30
N ASP A 102 2.24 -6.41 -3.20
CA ASP A 102 1.83 -5.98 -4.54
C ASP A 102 1.54 -7.23 -5.40
N THR A 103 0.32 -7.37 -5.87
CA THR A 103 -0.13 -8.47 -6.73
C THR A 103 -0.43 -8.03 -8.16
N GLY A 104 -0.02 -6.82 -8.53
CA GLY A 104 -0.32 -6.20 -9.82
C GLY A 104 0.38 -6.83 -11.03
N THR A 105 1.31 -7.76 -10.82
CA THR A 105 1.94 -8.53 -11.91
C THR A 105 1.87 -10.03 -11.65
N PRO A 106 1.88 -10.90 -12.67
CA PRO A 106 1.89 -12.36 -12.48
C PRO A 106 3.03 -12.85 -11.59
N VAL A 107 4.22 -12.27 -11.71
CA VAL A 107 5.38 -12.63 -10.88
C VAL A 107 5.18 -12.21 -9.43
N ALA A 108 4.73 -10.98 -9.19
CA ALA A 108 4.47 -10.48 -7.84
C ALA A 108 3.34 -11.26 -7.16
N TRP A 109 2.28 -11.61 -7.90
CA TRP A 109 1.20 -12.46 -7.42
C TRP A 109 1.71 -13.85 -7.03
N ALA A 110 2.50 -14.51 -7.88
CA ALA A 110 3.08 -15.83 -7.57
C ALA A 110 4.02 -15.78 -6.36
N ALA A 111 4.89 -14.77 -6.28
CA ALA A 111 5.78 -14.57 -5.14
C ALA A 111 5.03 -14.34 -3.83
N THR A 112 3.94 -13.54 -3.87
CA THR A 112 3.08 -13.31 -2.70
C THR A 112 2.41 -14.60 -2.22
N ASN A 113 1.83 -15.40 -3.14
CA ASN A 113 1.23 -16.69 -2.78
C ASN A 113 2.26 -17.66 -2.19
N ALA A 114 3.46 -17.72 -2.78
CA ALA A 114 4.55 -18.55 -2.26
C ALA A 114 4.94 -18.11 -0.83
N ARG A 115 5.08 -16.80 -0.58
CA ARG A 115 5.39 -16.26 0.75
C ARG A 115 4.31 -16.62 1.77
N MET A 116 3.04 -16.45 1.42
CA MET A 116 1.92 -16.80 2.31
C MET A 116 1.89 -18.28 2.63
N ALA A 117 2.11 -19.15 1.64
CA ALA A 117 2.16 -20.60 1.87
C ALA A 117 3.35 -21.01 2.73
N LEU A 118 4.51 -20.33 2.60
CA LEU A 118 5.70 -20.59 3.43
C LEU A 118 5.55 -20.09 4.87
N SER A 119 4.70 -19.09 5.11
CA SER A 119 4.42 -18.57 6.46
C SER A 119 3.33 -19.35 7.21
N ASP A 120 2.55 -20.18 6.53
CA ASP A 120 1.53 -21.03 7.14
C ASP A 120 2.15 -22.33 7.67
N ALA A 121 2.26 -22.44 8.99
CA ALA A 121 2.85 -23.61 9.65
C ALA A 121 2.15 -24.94 9.32
N THR A 122 0.89 -24.92 8.89
CA THR A 122 0.11 -26.11 8.53
C THR A 122 0.36 -26.59 7.11
N GLN A 123 0.85 -25.70 6.22
CA GLN A 123 1.00 -25.98 4.79
C GLN A 123 2.45 -25.92 4.29
N VAL A 124 3.37 -25.36 5.06
CA VAL A 124 4.74 -25.05 4.62
C VAL A 124 5.49 -26.26 4.07
N GLU A 125 5.39 -27.43 4.71
CA GLU A 125 6.12 -28.63 4.28
C GLU A 125 5.53 -29.22 2.99
N ALA A 126 4.21 -29.29 2.87
CA ALA A 126 3.54 -29.72 1.65
C ALA A 126 3.84 -28.78 0.47
N PHE A 127 3.92 -27.49 0.73
CA PHE A 127 4.25 -26.49 -0.29
C PHE A 127 5.71 -26.60 -0.75
N LYS A 128 6.67 -26.79 0.16
CA LYS A 128 8.08 -27.02 -0.18
C LYS A 128 8.26 -28.27 -1.05
N GLU A 129 7.57 -29.36 -0.70
CA GLU A 129 7.60 -30.59 -1.48
C GLU A 129 7.05 -30.39 -2.89
N ALA A 130 5.91 -29.69 -3.01
CA ALA A 130 5.30 -29.39 -4.30
C ALA A 130 6.21 -28.50 -5.19
N LEU A 131 6.88 -27.50 -4.60
CA LEU A 131 7.85 -26.66 -5.30
C LEU A 131 9.06 -27.48 -5.79
N GLY A 132 9.59 -28.37 -4.95
CA GLY A 132 10.70 -29.25 -5.33
C GLY A 132 10.35 -30.11 -6.55
N LYS A 133 9.20 -30.77 -6.54
CA LYS A 133 8.69 -31.56 -7.68
C LYS A 133 8.47 -30.71 -8.94
N ALA A 134 7.97 -29.50 -8.80
CA ALA A 134 7.78 -28.59 -9.94
C ALA A 134 9.12 -28.17 -10.56
N ALA A 135 10.13 -27.87 -9.73
CA ALA A 135 11.46 -27.48 -10.19
C ALA A 135 12.17 -28.63 -10.95
N GLU A 136 12.05 -29.88 -10.48
CA GLU A 136 12.60 -31.05 -11.16
C GLU A 136 12.02 -31.27 -12.56
N ASN A 137 10.76 -30.90 -12.77
CA ASN A 137 10.09 -31.05 -14.07
C ASN A 137 10.40 -29.91 -15.08
N LEU A 138 11.09 -28.85 -14.65
CA LEU A 138 11.46 -27.71 -15.50
C LEU A 138 12.91 -27.78 -16.01
N GLY A 139 13.69 -28.74 -15.53
CA GLY A 139 15.08 -29.01 -15.95
C GLY A 139 15.12 -30.13 -16.95
#